data_3f93e55e443a586527f0e1b80e5f8f48
#
_entry.id   3f93e55e443a586527f0e1b80e5f8f48
#
_cell.length_a   1.000
_cell.length_b   1.000
_cell.length_c   1.000
_cell.angle_alpha   90.00
_cell.angle_beta   90.00
_cell.angle_gamma   90.00
#
_symmetry.space_group_name_H-M   'P 1'
#
loop_
_entity.id
_entity.type
_entity.pdbx_description
1 polymer ?
#
loop_
_entity_poly.entity_id
_entity_poly.type
_entity_poly.pdbx_seq_one_letter_code
_entity_poly.pdbx_strand_id
1 'polypeptide(L)'
;TWVFAVRSNRHPQLLDRKVRVFLGSDISNWEKAVGQSQWELKPISDDPETTYELHVPLEYMPDGKQFAFKFVTDKGEWLDVPDSAPNRIEREGALNFQFNPEQTGTHIFRFHTPHGYQPVGNEKIIWRDAKTEESHELPRTQFLTSVKTDLDLGSIVEGNKTTFRLFAPRAASVKLCYGQNLDGSDTVTHLWRVSMGSLGS
;
A
#
# COMPACT_ATOMS: atom_id res chain seq x y z
N THR A 1 -8.61 13.44 8.81
CA THR A 1 -7.99 12.35 9.59
C THR A 1 -6.53 12.24 9.24
N TRP A 2 -5.66 12.13 10.23
CA TRP A 2 -4.27 11.74 10.07
C TRP A 2 -4.11 10.24 10.30
N VAL A 3 -3.26 9.60 9.51
CA VAL A 3 -3.00 8.17 9.61
C VAL A 3 -1.57 7.95 10.10
N PHE A 4 -1.44 7.31 11.25
CA PHE A 4 -0.17 6.82 11.77
C PHE A 4 -0.05 5.35 11.40
N ALA A 5 1.06 4.97 10.78
CA ALA A 5 1.21 3.63 10.25
C ALA A 5 2.59 3.03 10.52
N VAL A 6 2.62 1.72 10.81
CA VAL A 6 3.84 0.94 10.97
C VAL A 6 3.71 -0.41 10.27
N ARG A 7 4.76 -0.84 9.59
CA ARG A 7 4.79 -2.13 8.88
C ARG A 7 5.40 -3.22 9.74
N SER A 8 4.70 -4.36 9.85
CA SER A 8 5.16 -5.49 10.66
C SER A 8 6.47 -6.10 10.19
N ASN A 9 6.75 -6.11 8.88
CA ASN A 9 7.98 -6.68 8.33
C ASN A 9 9.27 -5.94 8.73
N ARG A 10 9.13 -4.71 9.26
CA ARG A 10 10.28 -3.93 9.80
C ARG A 10 10.48 -4.11 11.30
N HIS A 11 9.54 -4.76 11.97
CA HIS A 11 9.52 -4.94 13.43
C HIS A 11 9.12 -6.38 13.74
N PRO A 12 10.08 -7.32 13.91
CA PRO A 12 9.80 -8.74 14.07
C PRO A 12 8.80 -9.08 15.17
N GLN A 13 8.76 -8.29 16.25
CA GLN A 13 7.79 -8.44 17.33
C GLN A 13 6.33 -8.27 16.87
N LEU A 14 6.09 -7.58 15.74
CA LEU A 14 4.74 -7.37 15.19
C LEU A 14 4.28 -8.51 14.27
N LEU A 15 5.13 -9.46 13.96
CA LEU A 15 4.76 -10.69 13.26
C LEU A 15 3.90 -11.61 14.15
N ASP A 16 4.03 -11.49 15.48
CA ASP A 16 3.09 -12.10 16.41
C ASP A 16 1.82 -11.25 16.48
N ARG A 17 0.74 -11.74 15.90
CA ARG A 17 -0.58 -11.09 15.84
C ARG A 17 -1.23 -10.82 17.20
N LYS A 18 -0.71 -11.43 18.27
CA LYS A 18 -1.19 -11.17 19.62
C LYS A 18 -0.62 -9.88 20.21
N VAL A 19 0.45 -9.36 19.61
CA VAL A 19 1.05 -8.11 20.04
C VAL A 19 0.19 -6.94 19.55
N ARG A 20 -0.23 -6.09 20.46
CA ARG A 20 -0.98 -4.87 20.19
C ARG A 20 0.00 -3.69 20.14
N VAL A 21 -0.28 -2.72 19.28
CA VAL A 21 0.58 -1.55 19.07
C VAL A 21 -0.20 -0.29 19.35
N PHE A 22 0.45 0.67 19.99
CA PHE A 22 -0.15 1.95 20.40
C PHE A 22 0.72 3.11 19.94
N LEU A 23 0.08 4.26 19.71
CA LEU A 23 0.74 5.53 19.42
C LEU A 23 1.09 6.22 20.75
N GLY A 24 2.36 6.15 21.15
CA GLY A 24 2.91 6.98 22.21
C GLY A 24 3.34 8.33 21.65
N SER A 25 2.84 9.43 22.20
CA SER A 25 3.09 10.77 21.68
C SER A 25 2.75 11.84 22.70
N ASP A 26 3.10 13.08 22.39
CA ASP A 26 2.69 14.22 23.22
C ASP A 26 1.15 14.37 23.32
N ILE A 27 0.41 13.93 22.30
CA ILE A 27 -1.07 14.00 22.31
C ILE A 27 -1.73 12.80 23.01
N SER A 28 -1.06 11.68 23.12
CA SER A 28 -1.55 10.46 23.76
C SER A 28 -0.98 10.22 25.15
N ASN A 29 -0.12 11.13 25.63
CA ASN A 29 0.57 11.05 26.91
C ASN A 29 1.50 9.83 27.04
N TRP A 30 2.22 9.50 25.95
CA TRP A 30 3.29 8.52 25.84
C TRP A 30 2.87 7.12 26.34
N GLU A 31 3.52 6.59 27.38
CA GLU A 31 3.25 5.24 27.92
C GLU A 31 1.80 5.05 28.35
N LYS A 32 1.10 6.11 28.70
CA LYS A 32 -0.31 6.07 29.09
C LYS A 32 -1.25 5.74 27.94
N ALA A 33 -0.75 5.79 26.69
CA ALA A 33 -1.49 5.33 25.52
C ALA A 33 -1.73 3.81 25.51
N VAL A 34 -0.82 3.05 26.17
CA VAL A 34 -0.90 1.58 26.20
C VAL A 34 -2.21 1.13 26.88
N GLY A 35 -2.94 0.27 26.19
CA GLY A 35 -4.25 -0.23 26.64
C GLY A 35 -5.44 0.68 26.31
N GLN A 36 -5.22 1.89 25.82
CA GLN A 36 -6.30 2.79 25.40
C GLN A 36 -6.65 2.54 23.92
N SER A 37 -7.86 2.08 23.65
CA SER A 37 -8.31 1.66 22.31
C SER A 37 -8.25 2.80 21.27
N GLN A 38 -8.40 4.04 21.68
CA GLN A 38 -8.31 5.21 20.80
C GLN A 38 -6.91 5.46 20.26
N TRP A 39 -5.87 4.92 20.90
CA TRP A 39 -4.48 5.04 20.48
C TRP A 39 -3.90 3.74 19.92
N GLU A 40 -4.73 2.72 19.78
CA GLU A 40 -4.33 1.41 19.26
C GLU A 40 -4.32 1.37 17.74
N LEU A 41 -3.18 1.00 17.15
CA LEU A 41 -3.09 0.72 15.72
C LEU A 41 -3.70 -0.65 15.42
N LYS A 42 -4.47 -0.74 14.34
CA LYS A 42 -5.10 -1.98 13.89
C LYS A 42 -4.46 -2.48 12.61
N PRO A 43 -4.30 -3.81 12.45
CA PRO A 43 -3.82 -4.38 11.20
C PRO A 43 -4.86 -4.16 10.10
N ILE A 44 -4.40 -3.82 8.90
CA ILE A 44 -5.28 -3.58 7.75
C ILE A 44 -5.61 -4.83 6.94
N SER A 45 -4.93 -5.94 7.21
CA SER A 45 -5.18 -7.25 6.59
C SER A 45 -4.82 -8.38 7.55
N ASP A 46 -5.22 -9.60 7.21
CA ASP A 46 -4.87 -10.82 7.95
C ASP A 46 -3.51 -11.41 7.56
N ASP A 47 -2.78 -10.78 6.66
CA ASP A 47 -1.43 -11.18 6.28
C ASP A 47 -0.46 -10.92 7.45
N PRO A 48 0.43 -11.87 7.82
CA PRO A 48 1.49 -11.63 8.82
C PRO A 48 2.34 -10.39 8.50
N GLU A 49 2.64 -10.16 7.22
CA GLU A 49 3.31 -8.94 6.76
C GLU A 49 2.27 -7.86 6.41
N THR A 50 1.70 -7.26 7.43
CA THR A 50 0.68 -6.21 7.27
C THR A 50 1.18 -4.85 7.73
N THR A 51 0.41 -3.83 7.41
CA THR A 51 0.52 -2.51 8.01
C THR A 51 -0.47 -2.39 9.15
N TYR A 52 -0.01 -1.87 10.28
CA TYR A 52 -0.87 -1.45 11.38
C TYR A 52 -1.15 0.03 11.24
N GLU A 53 -2.39 0.45 11.39
CA GLU A 53 -2.81 1.84 11.23
C GLU A 53 -3.68 2.32 12.36
N LEU A 54 -3.50 3.61 12.68
CA LEU A 54 -4.37 4.38 13.55
C LEU A 54 -4.84 5.63 12.79
N HIS A 55 -6.15 5.81 12.73
CA HIS A 55 -6.78 6.98 12.13
C HIS A 55 -7.17 7.97 13.23
N VAL A 56 -6.44 9.08 13.34
CA VAL A 56 -6.70 10.12 14.33
C VAL A 56 -7.53 11.23 13.69
N PRO A 57 -8.74 11.51 14.18
CA PRO A 57 -9.54 12.64 13.73
C PRO A 57 -8.81 13.97 13.90
N LEU A 58 -9.07 14.93 13.00
CA LEU A 58 -8.41 16.25 13.06
C LEU A 58 -8.66 17.00 14.35
N GLU A 59 -9.81 16.79 14.98
CA GLU A 59 -10.20 17.41 16.24
C GLU A 59 -9.29 17.04 17.43
N TYR A 60 -8.60 15.90 17.36
CA TYR A 60 -7.61 15.48 18.37
C TYR A 60 -6.19 15.97 18.06
N MET A 61 -6.02 16.60 16.90
CA MET A 61 -4.71 17.08 16.47
C MET A 61 -4.56 18.55 16.87
N PRO A 62 -3.47 18.92 17.53
CA PRO A 62 -3.25 20.31 17.88
C PRO A 62 -3.03 21.15 16.61
N ASP A 63 -3.79 22.24 16.47
CA ASP A 63 -3.69 23.14 15.33
C ASP A 63 -2.25 23.63 15.12
N GLY A 64 -1.69 23.34 13.96
CA GLY A 64 -0.38 23.83 13.51
C GLY A 64 0.79 23.43 14.41
N LYS A 65 0.61 22.57 15.40
CA LYS A 65 1.66 22.20 16.36
C LYS A 65 2.42 20.97 15.89
N GLN A 66 3.73 21.06 16.06
CA GLN A 66 4.62 19.91 15.92
C GLN A 66 4.62 19.14 17.25
N PHE A 67 4.71 17.80 17.16
CA PHE A 67 4.86 16.95 18.33
C PHE A 67 5.69 15.71 18.02
N ALA A 68 6.28 15.12 19.04
CA ALA A 68 7.01 13.88 18.92
C ALA A 68 6.07 12.67 19.12
N PHE A 69 6.36 11.57 18.41
CA PHE A 69 5.64 10.32 18.59
C PHE A 69 6.55 9.11 18.34
N LYS A 70 6.14 7.98 18.87
CA LYS A 70 6.76 6.68 18.66
C LYS A 70 5.73 5.58 18.87
N PHE A 71 5.99 4.40 18.35
CA PHE A 71 5.08 3.28 18.55
C PHE A 71 5.56 2.41 19.71
N VAL A 72 4.62 1.91 20.50
CA VAL A 72 4.88 1.07 21.65
C VAL A 72 3.96 -0.14 21.65
N THR A 73 4.49 -1.31 22.04
CA THR A 73 3.69 -2.53 22.18
C THR A 73 2.91 -2.55 23.49
N ASP A 74 1.93 -3.45 23.61
CA ASP A 74 1.21 -3.71 24.87
C ASP A 74 2.11 -4.28 25.99
N LYS A 75 3.31 -4.73 25.64
CA LYS A 75 4.36 -5.17 26.59
C LYS A 75 5.28 -4.04 27.05
N GLY A 76 5.04 -2.80 26.58
CA GLY A 76 5.86 -1.63 26.90
C GLY A 76 7.16 -1.52 26.08
N GLU A 77 7.31 -2.31 25.01
CA GLU A 77 8.48 -2.27 24.15
C GLU A 77 8.29 -1.16 23.10
N TRP A 78 9.21 -0.21 23.05
CA TRP A 78 9.23 0.83 22.05
C TRP A 78 9.80 0.31 20.73
N LEU A 79 9.08 0.54 19.63
CA LEU A 79 9.58 0.19 18.29
C LEU A 79 10.69 1.15 17.87
N ASP A 80 11.73 0.63 17.23
CA ASP A 80 12.85 1.44 16.77
C ASP A 80 12.46 2.42 15.67
N VAL A 81 13.04 3.60 15.72
CA VAL A 81 12.93 4.60 14.65
C VAL A 81 14.03 4.32 13.65
N PRO A 82 13.70 4.00 12.38
CA PRO A 82 14.71 3.71 11.37
C PRO A 82 15.64 4.89 11.11
N ASP A 83 16.92 4.61 10.88
CA ASP A 83 17.89 5.66 10.56
C ASP A 83 17.54 6.44 9.30
N SER A 84 16.83 5.82 8.37
CA SER A 84 16.34 6.42 7.13
C SER A 84 15.06 7.25 7.27
N ALA A 85 14.48 7.34 8.49
CA ALA A 85 13.24 8.10 8.67
C ALA A 85 13.51 9.62 8.48
N PRO A 86 12.86 10.28 7.53
CA PRO A 86 13.12 11.68 7.21
C PRO A 86 12.67 12.65 8.30
N ASN A 87 11.74 12.22 9.14
CA ASN A 87 11.18 12.98 10.25
C ASN A 87 11.68 12.50 11.62
N ARG A 88 12.92 12.04 11.66
CA ARG A 88 13.57 11.61 12.90
C ARG A 88 13.98 12.81 13.74
N ILE A 89 13.70 12.75 15.03
CA ILE A 89 14.10 13.74 16.03
C ILE A 89 14.65 13.05 17.27
N GLU A 90 15.70 13.58 17.83
CA GLU A 90 16.20 13.18 19.14
C GLU A 90 15.57 14.08 20.22
N ARG A 91 14.97 13.44 21.23
CA ARG A 91 14.42 14.13 22.38
C ARG A 91 14.74 13.34 23.65
N GLU A 92 15.35 14.01 24.62
CA GLU A 92 15.72 13.40 25.92
C GLU A 92 16.61 12.14 25.77
N GLY A 93 17.51 12.14 24.78
CA GLY A 93 18.40 11.00 24.51
C GLY A 93 17.75 9.82 23.78
N ALA A 94 16.49 9.95 23.37
CA ALA A 94 15.76 8.94 22.64
C ALA A 94 15.39 9.41 21.22
N LEU A 95 15.52 8.51 20.23
CA LEU A 95 15.05 8.77 18.87
C LEU A 95 13.55 8.57 18.78
N ASN A 96 12.87 9.57 18.22
CA ASN A 96 11.43 9.62 18.00
C ASN A 96 11.15 10.05 16.56
N PHE A 97 9.91 9.90 16.11
CA PHE A 97 9.39 10.60 14.95
C PHE A 97 8.87 11.97 15.35
N GLN A 98 8.99 12.95 14.47
CA GLN A 98 8.33 14.23 14.59
C GLN A 98 7.13 14.29 13.67
N PHE A 99 5.99 14.65 14.19
CA PHE A 99 4.87 15.11 13.39
C PHE A 99 5.00 16.62 13.17
N ASN A 100 4.95 17.01 11.90
CA ASN A 100 4.90 18.42 11.51
C ASN A 100 3.89 18.54 10.35
N PRO A 101 2.72 19.16 10.54
CA PRO A 101 1.68 19.21 9.52
C PRO A 101 2.09 19.92 8.24
N GLU A 102 3.16 20.74 8.29
CA GLU A 102 3.66 21.47 7.13
C GLU A 102 4.77 20.72 6.37
N GLN A 103 5.47 19.81 7.03
CA GLN A 103 6.69 19.20 6.48
C GLN A 103 6.68 17.68 6.53
N THR A 104 5.91 17.09 7.44
CA THR A 104 5.91 15.65 7.63
C THR A 104 4.66 15.02 7.06
N GLY A 105 4.90 13.91 6.48
CA GLY A 105 3.86 12.98 6.12
C GLY A 105 3.93 12.62 4.66
N THR A 106 3.79 11.35 4.44
CA THR A 106 3.31 10.83 3.19
C THR A 106 1.79 10.94 3.27
N HIS A 107 1.20 11.76 2.43
CA HIS A 107 -0.24 11.78 2.30
C HIS A 107 -0.67 10.47 1.64
N ILE A 108 -1.41 9.65 2.38
CA ILE A 108 -1.99 8.41 1.86
C ILE A 108 -3.45 8.68 1.58
N PHE A 109 -3.80 8.72 0.31
CA PHE A 109 -5.18 8.82 -0.13
C PHE A 109 -5.69 7.41 -0.46
N ARG A 110 -6.76 6.99 0.21
CA ARG A 110 -7.48 5.78 -0.11
C ARG A 110 -8.83 6.14 -0.68
N PHE A 111 -9.11 5.62 -1.84
CA PHE A 111 -10.40 5.79 -2.49
C PHE A 111 -10.84 4.46 -3.08
N HIS A 112 -12.14 4.24 -3.07
CA HIS A 112 -12.74 3.10 -3.73
C HIS A 112 -13.03 3.49 -5.17
N THR A 113 -12.49 2.72 -6.09
CA THR A 113 -12.84 2.85 -7.49
C THR A 113 -14.25 2.28 -7.72
N PRO A 114 -15.01 2.84 -8.66
CA PRO A 114 -16.29 2.25 -9.05
C PRO A 114 -16.12 0.79 -9.47
N HIS A 115 -17.14 -0.03 -9.20
CA HIS A 115 -17.13 -1.43 -9.64
C HIS A 115 -16.92 -1.50 -11.15
N GLY A 116 -15.98 -2.35 -11.59
CA GLY A 116 -15.62 -2.47 -13.00
C GLY A 116 -14.64 -1.42 -13.54
N TYR A 117 -14.17 -0.49 -12.69
CA TYR A 117 -13.12 0.43 -13.10
C TYR A 117 -11.84 -0.32 -13.47
N GLN A 118 -11.32 -0.02 -14.65
CA GLN A 118 -10.04 -0.56 -15.12
C GLN A 118 -9.03 0.58 -15.31
N PRO A 119 -7.87 0.53 -14.64
CA PRO A 119 -6.84 1.54 -14.80
C PRO A 119 -6.34 1.58 -16.25
N VAL A 120 -6.41 2.74 -16.88
CA VAL A 120 -5.91 2.94 -18.25
C VAL A 120 -4.45 3.39 -18.31
N GLY A 121 -3.90 3.75 -17.13
CA GLY A 121 -2.48 4.08 -16.96
C GLY A 121 -2.13 5.54 -17.10
N ASN A 122 -3.14 6.38 -17.16
CA ASN A 122 -3.02 7.85 -17.17
C ASN A 122 -3.73 8.47 -15.98
N GLU A 123 -3.97 7.67 -14.95
CA GLU A 123 -4.61 8.13 -13.73
C GLU A 123 -3.71 9.14 -13.04
N LYS A 124 -4.33 10.23 -12.59
CA LYS A 124 -3.65 11.29 -11.85
C LYS A 124 -4.44 11.63 -10.59
N ILE A 125 -3.73 11.90 -9.52
CA ILE A 125 -4.29 12.61 -8.39
C ILE A 125 -4.03 14.09 -8.63
N ILE A 126 -5.08 14.89 -8.65
CA ILE A 126 -4.98 16.34 -8.72
C ILE A 126 -5.28 16.87 -7.32
N TRP A 127 -4.27 17.47 -6.72
CA TRP A 127 -4.38 18.13 -5.44
C TRP A 127 -4.63 19.61 -5.65
N ARG A 128 -5.69 20.12 -5.06
CA ARG A 128 -6.04 21.55 -5.15
C ARG A 128 -6.24 22.13 -3.76
N ASP A 129 -5.56 23.20 -3.48
CA ASP A 129 -5.89 24.09 -2.39
C ASP A 129 -6.31 25.46 -2.92
N ALA A 130 -6.47 26.44 -2.03
CA ALA A 130 -6.91 27.79 -2.42
C ALA A 130 -5.90 28.54 -3.31
N LYS A 131 -4.66 28.07 -3.44
CA LYS A 131 -3.54 28.79 -4.10
C LYS A 131 -2.81 27.96 -5.14
N THR A 132 -2.81 26.62 -5.00
CA THR A 132 -1.99 25.73 -5.79
C THR A 132 -2.80 24.56 -6.36
N GLU A 133 -2.38 24.08 -7.51
CA GLU A 133 -2.80 22.81 -8.07
C GLU A 133 -1.57 21.98 -8.39
N GLU A 134 -1.49 20.78 -7.83
CA GLU A 134 -0.45 19.81 -8.11
C GLU A 134 -1.05 18.55 -8.70
N SER A 135 -0.35 17.95 -9.65
CA SER A 135 -0.76 16.71 -10.31
C SER A 135 0.30 15.64 -10.14
N HIS A 136 -0.11 14.49 -9.62
CA HIS A 136 0.75 13.32 -9.47
C HIS A 136 0.21 12.17 -10.31
N GLU A 137 1.04 11.66 -11.22
CA GLU A 137 0.70 10.46 -11.99
C GLU A 137 0.74 9.22 -11.08
N LEU A 138 -0.27 8.38 -11.22
CA LEU A 138 -0.34 7.10 -10.50
C LEU A 138 0.26 6.00 -11.37
N PRO A 139 1.44 5.46 -11.04
CA PRO A 139 2.01 4.36 -11.80
C PRO A 139 1.09 3.13 -11.74
N ARG A 140 0.80 2.52 -12.88
CA ARG A 140 0.01 1.26 -12.96
C ARG A 140 0.49 0.19 -12.00
N THR A 141 1.79 0.15 -11.74
CA THR A 141 2.40 -0.83 -10.85
C THR A 141 1.81 -0.82 -9.44
N GLN A 142 1.35 0.32 -8.95
CA GLN A 142 0.76 0.42 -7.61
C GLN A 142 -0.64 -0.21 -7.53
N PHE A 143 -1.42 -0.14 -8.63
CA PHE A 143 -2.74 -0.76 -8.68
C PHE A 143 -2.69 -2.28 -8.87
N LEU A 144 -1.60 -2.79 -9.42
CA LEU A 144 -1.51 -4.18 -9.87
C LEU A 144 -0.70 -5.08 -8.93
N THR A 145 -0.23 -4.57 -7.81
CA THR A 145 0.55 -5.35 -6.83
C THR A 145 -0.28 -6.45 -6.15
N SER A 146 -1.59 -6.25 -6.06
CA SER A 146 -2.53 -7.20 -5.45
C SER A 146 -3.15 -8.18 -6.47
N VAL A 147 -2.93 -7.95 -7.77
CA VAL A 147 -3.51 -8.82 -8.80
C VAL A 147 -2.69 -10.11 -8.88
N LYS A 148 -3.33 -11.22 -8.60
CA LYS A 148 -2.77 -12.59 -8.65
C LYS A 148 -3.63 -13.46 -9.53
N THR A 149 -3.09 -14.59 -9.97
CA THR A 149 -3.86 -15.63 -10.66
C THR A 149 -3.43 -17.00 -10.16
N ASP A 150 -4.40 -17.85 -9.90
CA ASP A 150 -4.19 -19.26 -9.55
C ASP A 150 -4.39 -20.18 -10.75
N LEU A 151 -4.57 -19.61 -11.95
CA LEU A 151 -4.71 -20.38 -13.18
C LEU A 151 -3.36 -20.91 -13.66
N ASP A 152 -3.34 -22.15 -14.14
CA ASP A 152 -2.19 -22.68 -14.84
C ASP A 152 -1.89 -21.86 -16.09
N LEU A 153 -0.67 -21.32 -16.15
CA LEU A 153 -0.22 -20.46 -17.24
C LEU A 153 0.51 -21.27 -18.32
N GLY A 154 0.63 -20.66 -19.50
CA GLY A 154 1.30 -21.27 -20.64
C GLY A 154 0.33 -21.88 -21.67
N SER A 155 0.81 -22.86 -22.42
CA SER A 155 0.01 -23.56 -23.44
C SER A 155 -0.48 -24.90 -22.88
N ILE A 156 -1.78 -25.13 -22.98
CA ILE A 156 -2.43 -26.36 -22.55
C ILE A 156 -3.06 -26.98 -23.81
N VAL A 157 -2.69 -28.21 -24.12
CA VAL A 157 -3.17 -28.94 -25.30
C VAL A 157 -4.17 -30.02 -24.86
N GLU A 158 -5.40 -29.93 -25.37
CA GLU A 158 -6.47 -30.88 -25.07
C GLU A 158 -7.09 -31.34 -26.41
N GLY A 159 -6.73 -32.54 -26.85
CA GLY A 159 -7.16 -33.05 -28.16
C GLY A 159 -6.68 -32.14 -29.29
N ASN A 160 -7.63 -31.60 -30.05
CA ASN A 160 -7.34 -30.70 -31.21
C ASN A 160 -7.35 -29.23 -30.83
N LYS A 161 -7.44 -28.90 -29.52
CA LYS A 161 -7.53 -27.53 -29.01
C LYS A 161 -6.29 -27.19 -28.22
N THR A 162 -5.69 -26.03 -28.50
CA THR A 162 -4.65 -25.46 -27.68
C THR A 162 -5.18 -24.18 -27.02
N THR A 163 -5.07 -24.12 -25.71
CA THR A 163 -5.42 -22.95 -24.92
C THR A 163 -4.14 -22.28 -24.43
N PHE A 164 -3.97 -20.99 -24.73
CA PHE A 164 -2.86 -20.18 -24.22
C PHE A 164 -3.35 -19.31 -23.09
N ARG A 165 -2.66 -19.35 -21.95
CA ARG A 165 -2.96 -18.53 -20.78
C ARG A 165 -1.73 -17.70 -20.42
N LEU A 166 -1.91 -16.40 -20.38
CA LEU A 166 -0.87 -15.45 -20.01
C LEU A 166 -1.39 -14.52 -18.90
N PHE A 167 -0.62 -14.41 -17.84
CA PHE A 167 -0.86 -13.42 -16.80
C PHE A 167 0.03 -12.20 -17.07
N ALA A 168 -0.55 -11.14 -17.62
CA ALA A 168 0.17 -9.94 -18.02
C ALA A 168 -0.60 -8.67 -17.57
N PRO A 169 -0.81 -8.46 -16.26
CA PRO A 169 -1.65 -7.37 -15.74
C PRO A 169 -1.12 -5.98 -16.08
N ARG A 170 0.14 -5.87 -16.51
CA ARG A 170 0.77 -4.60 -16.91
C ARG A 170 0.82 -4.39 -18.43
N ALA A 171 0.39 -5.37 -19.21
CA ALA A 171 0.45 -5.26 -20.66
C ALA A 171 -0.68 -4.38 -21.19
N ALA A 172 -0.33 -3.42 -22.04
CA ALA A 172 -1.31 -2.63 -22.78
C ALA A 172 -1.95 -3.41 -23.93
N SER A 173 -1.22 -4.39 -24.48
CA SER A 173 -1.70 -5.31 -25.50
C SER A 173 -0.92 -6.62 -25.44
N VAL A 174 -1.55 -7.69 -25.88
CA VAL A 174 -0.93 -9.01 -26.02
C VAL A 174 -1.19 -9.51 -27.43
N LYS A 175 -0.14 -10.00 -28.08
CA LYS A 175 -0.22 -10.63 -29.40
C LYS A 175 0.21 -12.09 -29.27
N LEU A 176 -0.60 -12.99 -29.75
CA LEU A 176 -0.22 -14.38 -29.93
C LEU A 176 0.31 -14.55 -31.35
N CYS A 177 1.57 -14.96 -31.49
CA CYS A 177 2.18 -15.34 -32.74
C CYS A 177 2.35 -16.86 -32.73
N TYR A 178 1.87 -17.54 -33.77
CA TYR A 178 2.05 -18.97 -33.95
C TYR A 178 2.29 -19.27 -35.39
N GLY A 179 3.02 -20.34 -35.69
CA GLY A 179 3.37 -20.77 -37.04
C GLY A 179 4.04 -22.14 -37.01
N GLN A 180 4.29 -22.69 -38.20
CA GLN A 180 5.00 -23.94 -38.31
C GLN A 180 6.52 -23.77 -38.19
N ASN A 181 7.04 -22.58 -38.50
CA ASN A 181 8.46 -22.27 -38.47
C ASN A 181 8.78 -21.29 -37.34
N LEU A 182 9.78 -21.61 -36.53
CA LEU A 182 10.24 -20.73 -35.44
C LEU A 182 11.03 -19.49 -35.91
N ASP A 183 11.36 -19.42 -37.20
CA ASP A 183 12.06 -18.30 -37.82
C ASP A 183 11.14 -17.09 -38.11
N GLY A 184 9.86 -17.24 -37.86
CA GLY A 184 8.86 -16.17 -38.03
C GLY A 184 8.37 -15.98 -39.48
N SER A 185 8.82 -16.84 -40.41
CA SER A 185 8.42 -16.73 -41.85
C SER A 185 6.94 -17.01 -42.09
N ASP A 186 6.27 -17.78 -41.20
CA ASP A 186 4.86 -18.16 -41.30
C ASP A 186 4.02 -17.62 -40.14
N THR A 187 4.32 -16.44 -39.66
CA THR A 187 3.65 -15.89 -38.47
C THR A 187 2.25 -15.40 -38.81
N VAL A 188 1.23 -16.06 -38.29
CA VAL A 188 -0.14 -15.54 -38.26
C VAL A 188 -0.33 -14.77 -36.99
N THR A 189 -0.51 -13.45 -37.09
CA THR A 189 -0.74 -12.59 -35.94
C THR A 189 -2.23 -12.38 -35.75
N HIS A 190 -2.79 -12.95 -34.68
CA HIS A 190 -4.13 -12.60 -34.26
C HIS A 190 -4.05 -11.62 -33.09
N LEU A 191 -4.67 -10.46 -33.27
CA LEU A 191 -4.81 -9.46 -32.21
C LEU A 191 -6.00 -9.86 -31.35
N TRP A 192 -5.75 -10.36 -30.13
CA TRP A 192 -6.81 -10.60 -29.17
C TRP A 192 -6.94 -9.36 -28.28
N ARG A 193 -8.13 -8.79 -28.21
CA ARG A 193 -8.46 -7.87 -27.14
C ARG A 193 -8.49 -8.67 -25.83
N VAL A 194 -7.55 -8.39 -24.95
CA VAL A 194 -7.62 -8.93 -23.60
C VAL A 194 -8.76 -8.20 -22.89
N SER A 195 -9.92 -8.83 -22.79
CA SER A 195 -10.88 -8.45 -21.78
C SER A 195 -10.33 -8.96 -20.46
N MET A 196 -9.95 -8.08 -19.53
CA MET A 196 -9.69 -8.51 -18.17
C MET A 196 -11.00 -9.06 -17.62
N GLY A 197 -11.05 -10.38 -17.36
CA GLY A 197 -12.17 -11.00 -16.70
C GLY A 197 -12.44 -10.29 -15.38
N SER A 198 -13.72 -10.07 -15.06
CA SER A 198 -14.14 -9.59 -13.76
C SER A 198 -13.48 -10.46 -12.69
N LEU A 199 -12.70 -9.83 -11.82
CA LEU A 199 -12.26 -10.47 -10.60
C LEU A 199 -13.51 -10.88 -9.84
N GLY A 200 -13.75 -12.19 -9.75
CA GLY A 200 -14.86 -12.74 -9.00
C GLY A 200 -14.79 -12.27 -7.54
N SER A 201 -15.92 -11.92 -7.03
CA SER A 201 -16.20 -11.57 -5.64
C SER A 201 -15.81 -12.68 -4.68
#